data_3c67bade79394531218dd08da31cde26
#
_entry.id   3c67bade79394531218dd08da31cde26
#
_cell.length_a   1.000
_cell.length_b   1.000
_cell.length_c   1.000
_cell.angle_alpha   90.00
_cell.angle_beta   90.00
_cell.angle_gamma   90.00
#
_symmetry.space_group_name_H-M   'P 1'
#
loop_
_entity.id
_entity.type
_entity.pdbx_description
1 polymer ?
#
loop_
_entity_poly.entity_id
_entity_poly.type
_entity_poly.pdbx_seq_one_letter_code
_entity_poly.pdbx_strand_id
1 'polypeptide(L)'
;MITPDEAELCYPHLGNYSCRRIVRPHSVYVLLYIILSSISVLTVTLNLLVIIAISHFKKLHSPTNFLLLSLAVSDFCVGFIFIFDILLLDNCWYLSAGWCMFHVVLSIIVPTASTGSIVLISIDRYIAVCDPLHYPTKVTVNRANISVVLCWFCSALYTLGLLENIKHPGGFNSCIGECMPLMHPVVIILDIFLTLIFPAIVIIILYVRVFVVAVSQARAMLSHVAVVKLQGSVKVNKSELKAARVLGVVVVVFLLCYTPAYLVSSLYGTLSTFYFVKCLYYFNSLLNPMIYVFFYPWFRKCVKYILSLQILKSGSSQHTVKRESC
;
A
#
# COMPACT_ATOMS: atom_id res chain seq x y z
N MET A 1 -20.35 -21.92 -23.14
CA MET A 1 -21.12 -20.81 -23.73
C MET A 1 -22.41 -20.73 -22.93
N ILE A 2 -22.54 -19.75 -22.03
CA ILE A 2 -23.78 -19.49 -21.26
C ILE A 2 -24.62 -18.63 -22.19
N THR A 3 -25.83 -19.07 -22.46
CA THR A 3 -26.81 -18.34 -23.29
C THR A 3 -27.13 -17.00 -22.62
N PRO A 4 -27.38 -15.90 -23.38
CA PRO A 4 -27.63 -14.57 -22.82
C PRO A 4 -28.88 -14.43 -21.95
N ASP A 5 -29.73 -15.46 -21.87
CA ASP A 5 -31.05 -15.42 -21.22
C ASP A 5 -31.06 -15.82 -19.73
N GLU A 6 -29.95 -16.27 -19.13
CA GLU A 6 -29.88 -16.64 -17.72
C GLU A 6 -29.19 -15.60 -16.82
N ALA A 7 -29.21 -14.31 -17.18
CA ALA A 7 -28.70 -13.28 -16.31
C ALA A 7 -29.67 -13.06 -15.14
N GLU A 8 -29.36 -13.66 -13.99
CA GLU A 8 -30.08 -13.38 -12.73
C GLU A 8 -29.98 -11.88 -12.39
N LEU A 9 -31.04 -11.35 -11.80
CA LEU A 9 -31.08 -9.95 -11.32
C LEU A 9 -30.65 -9.90 -9.85
N CYS A 10 -29.96 -8.82 -9.46
CA CYS A 10 -29.63 -8.57 -8.05
C CYS A 10 -30.88 -8.48 -7.18
N TYR A 11 -31.94 -7.85 -7.72
CA TYR A 11 -33.26 -7.70 -7.10
C TYR A 11 -34.35 -8.10 -8.09
N PRO A 12 -34.72 -9.39 -8.15
CA PRO A 12 -35.67 -9.89 -9.14
C PRO A 12 -37.04 -9.19 -9.16
N HIS A 13 -37.50 -8.72 -7.98
CA HIS A 13 -38.75 -7.99 -7.85
C HIS A 13 -38.80 -6.61 -8.48
N LEU A 14 -37.63 -6.04 -8.84
CA LEU A 14 -37.51 -4.74 -9.48
C LEU A 14 -37.41 -4.80 -11.02
N GLY A 15 -37.34 -6.00 -11.58
CA GLY A 15 -37.30 -6.22 -13.02
C GLY A 15 -36.19 -5.41 -13.71
N ASN A 16 -36.54 -4.67 -14.74
CA ASN A 16 -35.58 -3.89 -15.56
C ASN A 16 -34.81 -2.78 -14.81
N TYR A 17 -35.22 -2.44 -13.59
CA TYR A 17 -34.50 -1.44 -12.76
C TYR A 17 -33.36 -2.08 -11.95
N SER A 18 -33.29 -3.41 -11.87
CA SER A 18 -32.24 -4.12 -11.15
C SER A 18 -31.01 -4.37 -12.02
N CYS A 19 -29.84 -4.26 -11.40
CA CYS A 19 -28.58 -4.68 -12.03
C CYS A 19 -28.55 -6.19 -12.25
N ARG A 20 -27.74 -6.62 -13.21
CA ARG A 20 -27.53 -8.04 -13.52
C ARG A 20 -26.48 -8.63 -12.60
N ARG A 21 -26.84 -9.75 -12.01
CA ARG A 21 -25.95 -10.56 -11.20
C ARG A 21 -25.05 -11.42 -12.09
N ILE A 22 -23.78 -11.53 -11.70
CA ILE A 22 -22.84 -12.41 -12.38
C ILE A 22 -22.94 -13.80 -11.78
N VAL A 23 -23.41 -14.74 -12.57
CA VAL A 23 -23.50 -16.16 -12.16
C VAL A 23 -22.21 -16.88 -12.54
N ARG A 24 -21.60 -17.54 -11.57
CA ARG A 24 -20.40 -18.39 -11.74
C ARG A 24 -20.68 -19.77 -11.17
N PRO A 25 -19.92 -20.82 -11.61
CA PRO A 25 -19.99 -22.12 -10.97
C PRO A 25 -19.70 -22.01 -9.46
N HIS A 26 -20.43 -22.76 -8.65
CA HIS A 26 -20.33 -22.71 -7.18
C HIS A 26 -18.90 -22.95 -6.68
N SER A 27 -18.16 -23.87 -7.31
CA SER A 27 -16.76 -24.15 -6.99
C SER A 27 -15.85 -22.92 -7.17
N VAL A 28 -16.10 -22.09 -8.20
CA VAL A 28 -15.37 -20.86 -8.47
C VAL A 28 -15.65 -19.81 -7.39
N TYR A 29 -16.91 -19.67 -6.98
CA TYR A 29 -17.26 -18.77 -5.87
C TYR A 29 -16.57 -19.16 -4.57
N VAL A 30 -16.66 -20.43 -4.17
CA VAL A 30 -16.03 -20.94 -2.95
C VAL A 30 -14.53 -20.69 -2.98
N LEU A 31 -13.87 -21.00 -4.09
CA LEU A 31 -12.43 -20.78 -4.26
C LEU A 31 -12.06 -19.29 -4.13
N LEU A 32 -12.80 -18.41 -4.81
CA LEU A 32 -12.56 -16.97 -4.74
C LEU A 32 -12.77 -16.43 -3.32
N TYR A 33 -13.86 -16.82 -2.63
CA TYR A 33 -14.10 -16.41 -1.24
C TYR A 33 -12.97 -16.83 -0.31
N ILE A 34 -12.48 -18.09 -0.42
CA ILE A 34 -11.38 -18.59 0.42
C ILE A 34 -10.11 -17.79 0.16
N ILE A 35 -9.71 -17.62 -1.11
CA ILE A 35 -8.48 -16.91 -1.47
C ILE A 35 -8.55 -15.45 -1.02
N LEU A 36 -9.62 -14.75 -1.37
CA LEU A 36 -9.74 -13.32 -1.10
C LEU A 36 -9.88 -13.03 0.40
N SER A 37 -10.65 -13.85 1.13
CA SER A 37 -10.76 -13.72 2.59
C SER A 37 -9.41 -13.99 3.28
N SER A 38 -8.65 -14.97 2.80
CA SER A 38 -7.30 -15.25 3.33
C SER A 38 -6.36 -14.08 3.12
N ILE A 39 -6.35 -13.48 1.93
CA ILE A 39 -5.55 -12.28 1.63
C ILE A 39 -5.96 -11.11 2.54
N SER A 40 -7.26 -10.86 2.70
CA SER A 40 -7.78 -9.80 3.57
C SER A 40 -7.33 -9.99 5.02
N VAL A 41 -7.54 -11.17 5.61
CA VAL A 41 -7.17 -11.48 7.00
C VAL A 41 -5.66 -11.35 7.21
N LEU A 42 -4.85 -11.88 6.29
CA LEU A 42 -3.40 -11.78 6.38
C LEU A 42 -2.94 -10.32 6.27
N THR A 43 -3.52 -9.54 5.36
CA THR A 43 -3.19 -8.11 5.19
C THR A 43 -3.49 -7.33 6.47
N VAL A 44 -4.69 -7.50 7.03
CA VAL A 44 -5.10 -6.86 8.29
C VAL A 44 -4.16 -7.27 9.44
N THR A 45 -3.94 -8.57 9.62
CA THR A 45 -3.17 -9.11 10.76
C THR A 45 -1.71 -8.67 10.70
N LEU A 46 -1.05 -8.80 9.56
CA LEU A 46 0.37 -8.47 9.43
C LEU A 46 0.63 -6.97 9.56
N ASN A 47 -0.22 -6.11 8.98
CA ASN A 47 -0.09 -4.67 9.13
C ASN A 47 -0.41 -4.21 10.56
N LEU A 48 -1.39 -4.82 11.22
CA LEU A 48 -1.67 -4.56 12.64
C LEU A 48 -0.45 -4.88 13.52
N LEU A 49 0.28 -5.95 13.24
CA LEU A 49 1.52 -6.27 13.96
C LEU A 49 2.60 -5.18 13.76
N VAL A 50 2.72 -4.62 12.54
CA VAL A 50 3.64 -3.48 12.28
C VAL A 50 3.20 -2.25 13.08
N ILE A 51 1.90 -1.92 13.05
CA ILE A 51 1.34 -0.78 13.77
C ILE A 51 1.62 -0.91 15.28
N ILE A 52 1.29 -2.05 15.87
CA ILE A 52 1.53 -2.32 17.30
C ILE A 52 3.03 -2.22 17.62
N ALA A 53 3.91 -2.83 16.80
CA ALA A 53 5.34 -2.81 17.03
C ALA A 53 5.90 -1.39 17.06
N ILE A 54 5.58 -0.58 16.03
CA ILE A 54 6.12 0.79 15.95
C ILE A 54 5.51 1.70 17.02
N SER A 55 4.20 1.57 17.28
CA SER A 55 3.51 2.42 18.27
C SER A 55 3.92 2.11 19.71
N HIS A 56 4.15 0.84 20.05
CA HIS A 56 4.44 0.42 21.42
C HIS A 56 5.90 0.64 21.81
N PHE A 57 6.86 0.29 20.93
CA PHE A 57 8.28 0.32 21.27
C PHE A 57 8.91 1.69 20.99
N LYS A 58 9.12 2.51 22.03
CA LYS A 58 9.71 3.86 21.93
C LYS A 58 11.03 3.91 21.18
N LYS A 59 11.84 2.84 21.23
CA LYS A 59 13.11 2.76 20.45
C LYS A 59 12.94 2.67 18.94
N LEU A 60 11.72 2.35 18.49
CA LEU A 60 11.37 2.35 17.07
C LEU A 60 10.85 3.71 16.58
N HIS A 61 10.75 4.71 17.44
CA HIS A 61 10.29 6.05 17.09
C HIS A 61 11.39 6.82 16.34
N SER A 62 11.62 6.44 15.08
CA SER A 62 12.49 7.15 14.13
C SER A 62 11.66 7.79 13.01
N PRO A 63 12.15 8.83 12.32
CA PRO A 63 11.44 9.45 11.19
C PRO A 63 10.98 8.42 10.16
N THR A 64 11.88 7.55 9.72
CA THR A 64 11.57 6.47 8.77
C THR A 64 10.47 5.54 9.27
N ASN A 65 10.50 5.15 10.54
CA ASN A 65 9.50 4.24 11.09
C ASN A 65 8.11 4.89 11.19
N PHE A 66 8.01 6.21 11.36
CA PHE A 66 6.73 6.92 11.30
C PHE A 66 6.16 6.94 9.87
N LEU A 67 7.02 7.05 8.86
CA LEU A 67 6.60 6.88 7.46
C LEU A 67 6.12 5.44 7.18
N LEU A 68 6.84 4.43 7.70
CA LEU A 68 6.42 3.03 7.63
C LEU A 68 5.12 2.77 8.40
N LEU A 69 4.90 3.46 9.51
CA LEU A 69 3.65 3.39 10.27
C LEU A 69 2.47 3.91 9.43
N SER A 70 2.64 5.05 8.74
CA SER A 70 1.63 5.58 7.82
C SER A 70 1.28 4.58 6.72
N LEU A 71 2.30 3.96 6.12
CA LEU A 71 2.10 2.92 5.11
C LEU A 71 1.37 1.70 5.68
N ALA A 72 1.74 1.24 6.87
CA ALA A 72 1.07 0.11 7.53
C ALA A 72 -0.38 0.42 7.91
N VAL A 73 -0.70 1.66 8.30
CA VAL A 73 -2.08 2.09 8.57
C VAL A 73 -2.91 2.08 7.30
N SER A 74 -2.40 2.63 6.19
CA SER A 74 -3.11 2.57 4.92
C SER A 74 -3.30 1.14 4.43
N ASP A 75 -2.28 0.27 4.52
CA ASP A 75 -2.37 -1.13 4.10
C ASP A 75 -3.33 -1.95 4.99
N PHE A 76 -3.41 -1.65 6.29
CA PHE A 76 -4.40 -2.20 7.19
C PHE A 76 -5.82 -1.82 6.74
N CYS A 77 -6.07 -0.55 6.41
CA CYS A 77 -7.35 -0.08 5.89
C CYS A 77 -7.70 -0.73 4.54
N VAL A 78 -6.71 -0.96 3.66
CA VAL A 78 -6.90 -1.71 2.41
C VAL A 78 -7.45 -3.11 2.68
N GLY A 79 -6.95 -3.80 3.69
CA GLY A 79 -7.48 -5.11 4.09
C GLY A 79 -8.97 -5.08 4.48
N PHE A 80 -9.43 -4.00 5.13
CA PHE A 80 -10.85 -3.79 5.43
C PHE A 80 -11.69 -3.46 4.21
N ILE A 81 -11.19 -2.60 3.32
CA ILE A 81 -11.87 -2.26 2.06
C ILE A 81 -12.13 -3.53 1.25
N PHE A 82 -11.18 -4.45 1.27
CA PHE A 82 -11.27 -5.71 0.56
C PHE A 82 -12.46 -6.58 0.99
N ILE A 83 -12.93 -6.48 2.23
CA ILE A 83 -14.14 -7.17 2.69
C ILE A 83 -15.37 -6.72 1.88
N PHE A 84 -15.50 -5.41 1.60
CA PHE A 84 -16.58 -4.90 0.75
C PHE A 84 -16.46 -5.38 -0.70
N ASP A 85 -15.23 -5.50 -1.23
CA ASP A 85 -15.01 -6.03 -2.57
C ASP A 85 -15.33 -7.53 -2.67
N ILE A 86 -15.15 -8.28 -1.58
CA ILE A 86 -15.60 -9.68 -1.50
C ILE A 86 -17.14 -9.77 -1.56
N LEU A 87 -17.85 -8.84 -0.92
CA LEU A 87 -19.31 -8.76 -1.00
C LEU A 87 -19.81 -8.40 -2.41
N LEU A 88 -18.98 -7.73 -3.23
CA LEU A 88 -19.29 -7.35 -4.61
C LEU A 88 -18.93 -8.42 -5.65
N LEU A 89 -18.52 -9.62 -5.26
CA LEU A 89 -18.06 -10.66 -6.18
C LEU A 89 -19.09 -11.07 -7.23
N ASP A 90 -20.37 -10.96 -6.92
CA ASP A 90 -21.48 -11.22 -7.85
C ASP A 90 -21.98 -9.97 -8.59
N ASN A 91 -21.27 -8.83 -8.43
CA ASN A 91 -21.63 -7.53 -8.97
C ASN A 91 -22.92 -6.94 -8.40
N CYS A 92 -23.34 -7.39 -7.22
CA CYS A 92 -24.55 -6.92 -6.56
C CYS A 92 -24.22 -6.27 -5.22
N TRP A 93 -24.71 -5.06 -5.01
CA TRP A 93 -24.60 -4.36 -3.76
C TRP A 93 -25.89 -4.46 -2.96
N TYR A 94 -25.82 -5.18 -1.84
CA TYR A 94 -26.97 -5.46 -0.97
C TYR A 94 -27.05 -4.56 0.26
N LEU A 95 -26.04 -3.70 0.46
CA LEU A 95 -26.01 -2.76 1.58
C LEU A 95 -26.64 -1.42 1.16
N SER A 96 -26.85 -0.53 2.14
CA SER A 96 -27.40 0.79 1.87
C SER A 96 -26.45 1.69 1.03
N ALA A 97 -27.00 2.73 0.41
CA ALA A 97 -26.24 3.73 -0.37
C ALA A 97 -25.14 4.41 0.48
N GLY A 98 -25.37 4.60 1.80
CA GLY A 98 -24.36 5.15 2.71
C GLY A 98 -23.12 4.27 2.82
N TRP A 99 -23.27 2.95 2.89
CA TRP A 99 -22.16 2.00 2.89
C TRP A 99 -21.43 1.96 1.54
N CYS A 100 -22.16 2.10 0.43
CA CYS A 100 -21.56 2.23 -0.89
C CYS A 100 -20.69 3.50 -0.97
N MET A 101 -21.21 4.66 -0.55
CA MET A 101 -20.45 5.91 -0.53
C MET A 101 -19.21 5.79 0.37
N PHE A 102 -19.35 5.20 1.55
CA PHE A 102 -18.24 4.95 2.47
C PHE A 102 -17.15 4.06 1.82
N HIS A 103 -17.55 2.97 1.16
CA HIS A 103 -16.62 2.11 0.41
C HIS A 103 -15.91 2.89 -0.71
N VAL A 104 -16.62 3.66 -1.51
CA VAL A 104 -16.05 4.47 -2.60
C VAL A 104 -15.04 5.49 -2.06
N VAL A 105 -15.38 6.22 -1.00
CA VAL A 105 -14.48 7.20 -0.36
C VAL A 105 -13.20 6.52 0.13
N LEU A 106 -13.31 5.40 0.84
CA LEU A 106 -12.14 4.67 1.34
C LEU A 106 -11.30 4.10 0.21
N SER A 107 -11.93 3.61 -0.87
CA SER A 107 -11.25 3.05 -2.04
C SER A 107 -10.44 4.08 -2.84
N ILE A 108 -10.65 5.37 -2.59
CA ILE A 108 -9.87 6.45 -3.21
C ILE A 108 -8.82 6.99 -2.23
N ILE A 109 -9.24 7.39 -1.01
CA ILE A 109 -8.35 8.07 -0.05
C ILE A 109 -7.21 7.17 0.43
N VAL A 110 -7.51 5.89 0.73
CA VAL A 110 -6.53 4.98 1.35
C VAL A 110 -5.39 4.62 0.38
N PRO A 111 -5.65 4.22 -0.88
CA PRO A 111 -4.60 3.97 -1.85
C PRO A 111 -3.76 5.19 -2.19
N THR A 112 -4.40 6.36 -2.28
CA THR A 112 -3.69 7.61 -2.55
C THR A 112 -2.73 7.94 -1.40
N ALA A 113 -3.16 7.77 -0.15
CA ALA A 113 -2.30 7.92 1.03
C ALA A 113 -1.19 6.86 1.11
N SER A 114 -1.47 5.61 0.70
CA SER A 114 -0.46 4.54 0.61
C SER A 114 0.63 4.90 -0.40
N THR A 115 0.25 5.28 -1.61
CA THR A 115 1.18 5.74 -2.66
C THR A 115 2.00 6.94 -2.20
N GLY A 116 1.37 7.94 -1.58
CA GLY A 116 2.04 9.09 -1.00
C GLY A 116 3.05 8.70 0.09
N SER A 117 2.71 7.72 0.93
CA SER A 117 3.63 7.19 1.95
C SER A 117 4.86 6.53 1.33
N ILE A 118 4.71 5.78 0.21
CA ILE A 118 5.83 5.19 -0.53
C ILE A 118 6.74 6.28 -1.13
N VAL A 119 6.16 7.36 -1.66
CA VAL A 119 6.93 8.52 -2.15
C VAL A 119 7.72 9.17 -1.02
N LEU A 120 7.11 9.42 0.14
CA LEU A 120 7.78 9.99 1.31
C LEU A 120 8.94 9.10 1.81
N ILE A 121 8.74 7.78 1.85
CA ILE A 121 9.77 6.81 2.19
C ILE A 121 10.92 6.86 1.17
N SER A 122 10.61 7.02 -0.11
CA SER A 122 11.62 7.12 -1.18
C SER A 122 12.47 8.39 -1.04
N ILE A 123 11.85 9.52 -0.69
CA ILE A 123 12.54 10.78 -0.39
C ILE A 123 13.43 10.63 0.86
N ASP A 124 12.91 10.03 1.94
CA ASP A 124 13.66 9.76 3.16
C ASP A 124 14.94 8.94 2.86
N ARG A 125 14.82 7.89 2.08
CA ARG A 125 15.96 7.05 1.69
C ARG A 125 16.95 7.78 0.78
N TYR A 126 16.45 8.58 -0.15
CA TYR A 126 17.30 9.41 -0.99
C TYR A 126 18.17 10.36 -0.15
N ILE A 127 17.58 11.07 0.81
CA ILE A 127 18.34 11.98 1.68
C ILE A 127 19.33 11.19 2.54
N ALA A 128 18.92 10.04 3.09
CA ALA A 128 19.79 9.22 3.96
C ALA A 128 21.04 8.69 3.23
N VAL A 129 20.92 8.36 1.94
CA VAL A 129 22.03 7.78 1.16
C VAL A 129 22.84 8.83 0.42
N CYS A 130 22.19 9.86 -0.16
CA CYS A 130 22.85 10.86 -0.98
C CYS A 130 23.39 12.06 -0.18
N ASP A 131 22.81 12.34 1.01
CA ASP A 131 23.25 13.44 1.88
C ASP A 131 23.28 13.01 3.37
N PRO A 132 24.10 12.04 3.72
CA PRO A 132 24.10 11.43 5.06
C PRO A 132 24.51 12.41 6.17
N LEU A 133 25.35 13.43 5.86
CA LEU A 133 25.81 14.41 6.85
C LEU A 133 24.68 15.31 7.33
N HIS A 134 23.79 15.71 6.41
CA HIS A 134 22.67 16.60 6.74
C HIS A 134 21.37 15.83 7.04
N TYR A 135 21.36 14.50 6.90
CA TYR A 135 20.18 13.69 7.15
C TYR A 135 19.57 13.94 8.54
N PRO A 136 20.33 13.93 9.67
CA PRO A 136 19.74 14.13 11.00
C PRO A 136 19.10 15.51 11.21
N THR A 137 19.56 16.51 10.46
CA THR A 137 19.01 17.88 10.54
C THR A 137 17.84 18.11 9.58
N LYS A 138 17.84 17.43 8.43
CA LYS A 138 16.80 17.55 7.40
C LYS A 138 15.59 16.68 7.73
N VAL A 139 15.80 15.47 8.24
CA VAL A 139 14.75 14.46 8.48
C VAL A 139 14.59 14.24 9.99
N THR A 140 13.69 14.99 10.58
CA THR A 140 13.32 14.88 11.99
C THR A 140 11.97 14.19 12.15
N VAL A 141 11.69 13.66 13.35
CA VAL A 141 10.40 13.03 13.68
C VAL A 141 9.24 13.98 13.43
N ASN A 142 9.37 15.25 13.84
CA ASN A 142 8.31 16.24 13.64
C ASN A 142 8.03 16.49 12.16
N ARG A 143 9.08 16.62 11.33
CA ARG A 143 8.91 16.82 9.88
C ARG A 143 8.30 15.59 9.22
N ALA A 144 8.69 14.38 9.63
CA ALA A 144 8.07 13.15 9.15
C ALA A 144 6.57 13.09 9.48
N ASN A 145 6.19 13.42 10.73
CA ASN A 145 4.79 13.46 11.15
C ASN A 145 4.00 14.51 10.37
N ILE A 146 4.53 15.73 10.20
CA ILE A 146 3.89 16.77 9.40
C ILE A 146 3.68 16.30 7.96
N SER A 147 4.70 15.67 7.36
CA SER A 147 4.60 15.13 5.99
C SER A 147 3.53 14.05 5.87
N VAL A 148 3.40 13.17 6.86
CA VAL A 148 2.32 12.18 6.91
C VAL A 148 0.95 12.84 7.00
N VAL A 149 0.76 13.79 7.92
CA VAL A 149 -0.52 14.52 8.05
C VAL A 149 -0.88 15.24 6.75
N LEU A 150 0.08 15.92 6.12
CA LEU A 150 -0.15 16.58 4.84
C LEU A 150 -0.48 15.58 3.73
N CYS A 151 0.17 14.41 3.69
CA CYS A 151 -0.13 13.37 2.72
C CYS A 151 -1.58 12.90 2.84
N TRP A 152 -2.07 12.57 4.04
CA TRP A 152 -3.45 12.17 4.28
C TRP A 152 -4.45 13.29 3.99
N PHE A 153 -4.12 14.52 4.36
CA PHE A 153 -4.94 15.69 4.06
C PHE A 153 -5.08 15.93 2.56
N CYS A 154 -3.97 15.88 1.80
CA CYS A 154 -4.00 15.99 0.35
C CYS A 154 -4.80 14.85 -0.30
N SER A 155 -4.67 13.62 0.21
CA SER A 155 -5.47 12.48 -0.25
C SER A 155 -6.97 12.68 0.00
N ALA A 156 -7.35 13.28 1.14
CA ALA A 156 -8.73 13.62 1.43
C ALA A 156 -9.26 14.72 0.49
N LEU A 157 -8.51 15.79 0.28
CA LEU A 157 -8.88 16.86 -0.66
C LEU A 157 -9.03 16.34 -2.09
N TYR A 158 -8.10 15.50 -2.53
CA TYR A 158 -8.17 14.85 -3.83
C TYR A 158 -9.45 14.00 -3.97
N THR A 159 -9.76 13.20 -2.94
CA THR A 159 -10.99 12.39 -2.90
C THR A 159 -12.25 13.26 -2.99
N LEU A 160 -12.30 14.38 -2.26
CA LEU A 160 -13.42 15.31 -2.34
C LEU A 160 -13.60 15.89 -3.76
N GLY A 161 -12.49 16.26 -4.41
CA GLY A 161 -12.50 16.72 -5.81
C GLY A 161 -13.01 15.67 -6.80
N LEU A 162 -12.67 14.40 -6.60
CA LEU A 162 -13.21 13.30 -7.41
C LEU A 162 -14.70 13.07 -7.14
N LEU A 163 -15.15 13.13 -5.89
CA LEU A 163 -16.56 12.92 -5.53
C LEU A 163 -17.47 13.97 -6.14
N GLU A 164 -17.04 15.22 -6.32
CA GLU A 164 -17.81 16.24 -7.03
C GLU A 164 -18.11 15.82 -8.47
N ASN A 165 -17.16 15.16 -9.16
CA ASN A 165 -17.35 14.66 -10.53
C ASN A 165 -18.28 13.45 -10.60
N ILE A 166 -18.47 12.73 -9.51
CA ILE A 166 -19.36 11.55 -9.43
C ILE A 166 -20.83 11.97 -9.16
N LYS A 167 -21.06 13.12 -8.54
CA LYS A 167 -22.40 13.61 -8.13
C LYS A 167 -23.30 14.05 -9.27
N HIS A 168 -22.83 14.11 -10.52
CA HIS A 168 -23.67 14.52 -11.66
C HIS A 168 -24.78 13.48 -11.94
N PRO A 169 -25.96 13.92 -12.42
CA PRO A 169 -27.08 13.03 -12.77
C PRO A 169 -26.60 11.95 -13.77
N GLY A 170 -26.62 10.69 -13.36
CA GLY A 170 -26.06 9.56 -14.12
C GLY A 170 -24.72 9.01 -13.59
N GLY A 171 -24.07 9.67 -12.60
CA GLY A 171 -22.79 9.25 -12.05
C GLY A 171 -22.85 8.14 -11.00
N PHE A 172 -24.00 7.90 -10.39
CA PHE A 172 -24.28 6.77 -9.52
C PHE A 172 -25.52 6.03 -10.04
N ASN A 173 -25.36 4.73 -10.28
CA ASN A 173 -26.42 3.76 -10.55
C ASN A 173 -27.11 3.92 -11.90
N SER A 174 -26.62 3.18 -12.88
CA SER A 174 -27.41 2.86 -14.08
C SER A 174 -28.58 1.90 -13.72
N CYS A 175 -28.46 1.16 -12.61
CA CYS A 175 -29.44 0.21 -12.10
C CYS A 175 -29.34 0.07 -10.56
N ILE A 176 -30.40 -0.44 -9.93
CA ILE A 176 -30.45 -0.71 -8.48
C ILE A 176 -29.61 -1.95 -8.17
N GLY A 177 -28.69 -1.84 -7.21
CA GLY A 177 -27.74 -2.90 -6.86
C GLY A 177 -26.35 -2.69 -7.41
N GLU A 178 -26.03 -1.52 -7.99
CA GLU A 178 -24.68 -1.14 -8.38
C GLU A 178 -24.00 -0.32 -7.28
N CYS A 179 -22.72 -0.52 -7.08
CA CYS A 179 -21.86 0.31 -6.25
C CYS A 179 -20.53 0.57 -6.97
N MET A 180 -20.63 1.14 -8.17
CA MET A 180 -19.48 1.58 -8.95
C MET A 180 -19.67 3.03 -9.38
N PRO A 181 -18.74 3.93 -9.08
CA PRO A 181 -18.82 5.31 -9.57
C PRO A 181 -18.52 5.32 -11.07
N LEU A 182 -19.43 5.87 -11.86
CA LEU A 182 -19.18 6.20 -13.26
C LEU A 182 -18.42 7.52 -13.33
N MET A 183 -17.19 7.48 -13.77
CA MET A 183 -16.35 8.65 -13.94
C MET A 183 -16.21 9.02 -15.43
N HIS A 184 -16.14 10.31 -15.71
CA HIS A 184 -15.84 10.79 -17.06
C HIS A 184 -14.44 10.30 -17.50
N PRO A 185 -14.20 9.85 -18.74
CA PRO A 185 -12.91 9.34 -19.20
C PRO A 185 -11.71 10.26 -18.93
N VAL A 186 -11.90 11.58 -19.03
CA VAL A 186 -10.84 12.56 -18.70
C VAL A 186 -10.45 12.50 -17.24
N VAL A 187 -11.41 12.30 -16.32
CA VAL A 187 -11.16 12.17 -14.88
C VAL A 187 -10.38 10.89 -14.61
N ILE A 188 -10.71 9.78 -15.27
CA ILE A 188 -9.98 8.50 -15.16
C ILE A 188 -8.52 8.68 -15.62
N ILE A 189 -8.28 9.36 -16.74
CA ILE A 189 -6.91 9.60 -17.24
C ILE A 189 -6.12 10.46 -16.24
N LEU A 190 -6.74 11.51 -15.69
CA LEU A 190 -6.10 12.35 -14.67
C LEU A 190 -5.82 11.57 -13.39
N ASP A 191 -6.76 10.72 -12.97
CA ASP A 191 -6.56 9.84 -11.80
C ASP A 191 -5.37 8.90 -12.00
N ILE A 192 -5.29 8.20 -13.14
CA ILE A 192 -4.15 7.34 -13.48
C ILE A 192 -2.83 8.12 -13.48
N PHE A 193 -2.84 9.32 -14.04
CA PHE A 193 -1.64 10.15 -14.08
C PHE A 193 -1.19 10.57 -12.68
N LEU A 194 -2.10 11.06 -11.84
CA LEU A 194 -1.77 11.60 -10.52
C LEU A 194 -1.47 10.50 -9.48
N THR A 195 -2.16 9.37 -9.55
CA THR A 195 -2.06 8.31 -8.52
C THR A 195 -1.06 7.21 -8.87
N LEU A 196 -0.72 7.02 -10.16
CA LEU A 196 0.23 6.01 -10.60
C LEU A 196 1.44 6.61 -11.33
N ILE A 197 1.22 7.28 -12.48
CA ILE A 197 2.33 7.64 -13.39
C ILE A 197 3.28 8.62 -12.73
N PHE A 198 2.78 9.72 -12.20
CA PHE A 198 3.59 10.76 -11.56
C PHE A 198 4.35 10.22 -10.33
N PRO A 199 3.71 9.55 -9.34
CA PRO A 199 4.43 8.94 -8.23
C PRO A 199 5.48 7.90 -8.69
N ALA A 200 5.16 7.06 -9.67
CA ALA A 200 6.10 6.07 -10.19
C ALA A 200 7.35 6.72 -10.78
N ILE A 201 7.20 7.79 -11.57
CA ILE A 201 8.33 8.54 -12.14
C ILE A 201 9.20 9.11 -11.01
N VAL A 202 8.60 9.77 -10.02
CA VAL A 202 9.33 10.33 -8.87
C VAL A 202 10.11 9.25 -8.13
N ILE A 203 9.46 8.14 -7.82
CA ILE A 203 10.05 7.00 -7.12
C ILE A 203 11.23 6.44 -7.94
N ILE A 204 11.05 6.18 -9.23
CA ILE A 204 12.09 5.63 -10.11
C ILE A 204 13.31 6.57 -10.15
N ILE A 205 13.10 7.87 -10.33
CA ILE A 205 14.20 8.85 -10.35
C ILE A 205 14.98 8.83 -9.04
N LEU A 206 14.29 8.85 -7.90
CA LEU A 206 14.93 8.82 -6.59
C LEU A 206 15.74 7.52 -6.39
N TYR A 207 15.19 6.36 -6.77
CA TYR A 207 15.90 5.08 -6.62
C TYR A 207 17.07 4.91 -7.57
N VAL A 208 16.98 5.40 -8.81
CA VAL A 208 18.13 5.43 -9.72
C VAL A 208 19.27 6.25 -9.10
N ARG A 209 18.99 7.40 -8.50
CA ARG A 209 19.98 8.22 -7.79
C ARG A 209 20.58 7.48 -6.59
N VAL A 210 19.74 6.90 -5.75
CA VAL A 210 20.17 6.08 -4.60
C VAL A 210 21.07 4.93 -5.05
N PHE A 211 20.69 4.22 -6.12
CA PHE A 211 21.47 3.09 -6.65
C PHE A 211 22.84 3.54 -7.17
N VAL A 212 22.91 4.61 -7.97
CA VAL A 212 24.16 5.15 -8.51
C VAL A 212 25.11 5.54 -7.38
N VAL A 213 24.63 6.26 -6.37
CA VAL A 213 25.43 6.67 -5.21
C VAL A 213 25.88 5.44 -4.40
N ALA A 214 24.98 4.48 -4.15
CA ALA A 214 25.31 3.25 -3.42
C ALA A 214 26.40 2.42 -4.12
N VAL A 215 26.32 2.28 -5.46
CA VAL A 215 27.34 1.57 -6.25
C VAL A 215 28.68 2.33 -6.25
N SER A 216 28.65 3.66 -6.38
CA SER A 216 29.86 4.51 -6.31
C SER A 216 30.54 4.35 -4.95
N GLN A 217 29.80 4.44 -3.85
CA GLN A 217 30.33 4.24 -2.49
C GLN A 217 30.90 2.81 -2.30
N ALA A 218 30.24 1.79 -2.83
CA ALA A 218 30.73 0.41 -2.77
C ALA A 218 32.03 0.23 -3.54
N ARG A 219 32.15 0.82 -4.75
CA ARG A 219 33.39 0.80 -5.55
C ARG A 219 34.53 1.54 -4.86
N ALA A 220 34.26 2.73 -4.29
CA ALA A 220 35.24 3.49 -3.54
C ALA A 220 35.78 2.70 -2.33
N MET A 221 34.90 1.95 -1.63
CA MET A 221 35.36 1.07 -0.54
C MET A 221 36.29 -0.07 -1.03
N LEU A 222 35.98 -0.69 -2.18
CA LEU A 222 36.81 -1.76 -2.73
C LEU A 222 38.19 -1.24 -3.16
N SER A 223 38.28 -0.04 -3.75
CA SER A 223 39.54 0.59 -4.12
C SER A 223 40.35 1.04 -2.91
N HIS A 224 39.69 1.57 -1.85
CA HIS A 224 40.36 1.94 -0.60
C HIS A 224 40.83 0.74 0.24
N VAL A 225 40.09 -0.37 0.24
CA VAL A 225 40.55 -1.62 0.91
C VAL A 225 41.85 -2.18 0.28
N ALA A 226 42.03 -1.94 -1.00
CA ALA A 226 43.30 -2.30 -1.69
C ALA A 226 44.48 -1.39 -1.25
N VAL A 227 44.22 -0.15 -0.80
CA VAL A 227 45.26 0.85 -0.45
C VAL A 227 45.43 1.03 1.06
N VAL A 228 44.38 0.80 1.87
CA VAL A 228 44.34 1.14 3.32
C VAL A 228 44.16 -0.10 4.19
N LYS A 229 45.15 -1.00 4.18
CA LYS A 229 45.41 -1.87 5.34
C LYS A 229 45.99 -1.07 6.52
N LEU A 230 46.15 0.25 6.45
CA LEU A 230 46.98 1.00 7.39
C LEU A 230 46.33 2.22 8.11
N GLN A 231 45.13 2.71 7.78
CA GLN A 231 44.56 3.83 8.57
C GLN A 231 43.03 3.95 8.44
N GLY A 232 42.39 3.97 9.59
CA GLY A 232 41.09 4.55 9.92
C GLY A 232 39.94 4.40 8.91
N SER A 233 39.10 3.36 9.09
CA SER A 233 37.93 3.12 8.25
C SER A 233 36.89 4.25 8.33
N VAL A 234 36.61 4.93 7.22
CA VAL A 234 35.33 5.59 7.02
C VAL A 234 34.26 4.50 7.02
N LYS A 235 33.55 4.36 8.15
CA LYS A 235 32.40 3.46 8.26
C LYS A 235 31.28 3.98 7.36
N VAL A 236 31.26 3.58 6.10
CA VAL A 236 30.03 3.66 5.31
C VAL A 236 28.99 2.81 6.04
N ASN A 237 27.88 3.41 6.31
CA ASN A 237 26.84 2.82 7.16
C ASN A 237 26.16 1.67 6.39
N LYS A 238 26.72 0.45 6.47
CA LYS A 238 26.18 -0.76 5.81
C LYS A 238 24.69 -0.96 6.10
N SER A 239 24.21 -0.41 7.23
CA SER A 239 22.80 -0.47 7.61
C SER A 239 21.92 0.39 6.70
N GLU A 240 22.37 1.55 6.24
CA GLU A 240 21.60 2.43 5.35
C GLU A 240 21.50 1.86 3.94
N LEU A 241 22.60 1.26 3.44
CA LEU A 241 22.58 0.55 2.17
C LEU A 241 21.64 -0.67 2.19
N LYS A 242 21.60 -1.40 3.31
CA LYS A 242 20.66 -2.51 3.50
C LYS A 242 19.22 -2.00 3.54
N ALA A 243 18.94 -0.93 4.28
CA ALA A 243 17.62 -0.31 4.34
C ALA A 243 17.16 0.19 2.97
N ALA A 244 18.05 0.87 2.21
CA ALA A 244 17.74 1.31 0.85
C ALA A 244 17.41 0.14 -0.09
N ARG A 245 18.15 -0.98 0.00
CA ARG A 245 17.87 -2.18 -0.79
C ARG A 245 16.48 -2.78 -0.46
N VAL A 246 16.14 -2.86 0.81
CA VAL A 246 14.83 -3.39 1.25
C VAL A 246 13.69 -2.54 0.70
N LEU A 247 13.82 -1.23 0.83
CA LEU A 247 12.80 -0.31 0.33
C LEU A 247 12.76 -0.26 -1.21
N GLY A 248 13.89 -0.53 -1.89
CA GLY A 248 13.92 -0.78 -3.33
C GLY A 248 13.04 -1.96 -3.74
N VAL A 249 13.03 -3.04 -2.94
CA VAL A 249 12.12 -4.18 -3.16
C VAL A 249 10.67 -3.76 -3.02
N VAL A 250 10.32 -2.94 -2.02
CA VAL A 250 8.95 -2.40 -1.86
C VAL A 250 8.52 -1.63 -3.10
N VAL A 251 9.41 -0.81 -3.66
CA VAL A 251 9.11 -0.04 -4.88
C VAL A 251 8.92 -0.95 -6.10
N VAL A 252 9.77 -1.94 -6.29
CA VAL A 252 9.61 -2.91 -7.39
C VAL A 252 8.28 -3.65 -7.26
N VAL A 253 7.92 -4.08 -6.06
CA VAL A 253 6.63 -4.72 -5.77
C VAL A 253 5.47 -3.77 -6.07
N PHE A 254 5.56 -2.49 -5.65
CA PHE A 254 4.57 -1.48 -5.98
C PHE A 254 4.36 -1.37 -7.50
N LEU A 255 5.42 -1.19 -8.26
CA LEU A 255 5.34 -1.07 -9.72
C LEU A 255 4.77 -2.33 -10.38
N LEU A 256 5.18 -3.52 -9.94
CA LEU A 256 4.69 -4.80 -10.47
C LEU A 256 3.22 -5.07 -10.14
N CYS A 257 2.72 -4.58 -9.01
CA CYS A 257 1.33 -4.76 -8.60
C CYS A 257 0.40 -3.72 -9.25
N TYR A 258 0.83 -2.45 -9.29
CA TYR A 258 -0.04 -1.36 -9.73
C TYR A 258 -0.04 -1.17 -11.27
N THR A 259 1.12 -1.31 -11.94
CA THR A 259 1.18 -1.08 -13.39
C THR A 259 0.27 -2.02 -14.18
N PRO A 260 0.31 -3.37 -13.97
CA PRO A 260 -0.63 -4.25 -14.66
C PRO A 260 -2.09 -3.95 -14.31
N ALA A 261 -2.35 -3.57 -13.03
CA ALA A 261 -3.68 -3.26 -12.55
C ALA A 261 -4.31 -2.14 -13.39
N TYR A 262 -3.62 -1.03 -13.57
CA TYR A 262 -4.12 0.11 -14.34
C TYR A 262 -4.15 -0.15 -15.85
N LEU A 263 -3.11 -0.80 -16.42
CA LEU A 263 -3.07 -1.09 -17.85
C LEU A 263 -4.21 -2.01 -18.29
N VAL A 264 -4.46 -3.03 -17.49
CA VAL A 264 -5.48 -4.04 -17.82
C VAL A 264 -6.89 -3.48 -17.61
N SER A 265 -7.14 -2.69 -16.56
CA SER A 265 -8.44 -2.04 -16.35
C SER A 265 -8.78 -1.07 -17.49
N SER A 266 -7.76 -0.42 -18.09
CA SER A 266 -7.96 0.54 -19.17
C SER A 266 -8.14 -0.10 -20.54
N LEU A 267 -7.52 -1.29 -20.79
CA LEU A 267 -7.46 -1.92 -22.11
C LEU A 267 -8.46 -3.07 -22.29
N TYR A 268 -8.77 -3.78 -21.23
CA TYR A 268 -9.53 -5.04 -21.29
C TYR A 268 -10.63 -5.05 -20.23
N GLY A 269 -11.73 -4.35 -20.49
CA GLY A 269 -12.88 -4.26 -19.58
C GLY A 269 -13.66 -5.58 -19.35
N THR A 270 -13.00 -6.76 -19.40
CA THR A 270 -13.64 -8.00 -19.02
C THR A 270 -13.63 -8.19 -17.51
N LEU A 271 -14.69 -8.72 -16.99
CA LEU A 271 -14.91 -8.93 -15.55
C LEU A 271 -13.82 -9.78 -14.88
N SER A 272 -13.36 -10.84 -15.54
CA SER A 272 -12.28 -11.71 -15.03
C SER A 272 -10.98 -10.92 -14.86
N THR A 273 -10.71 -10.01 -15.77
CA THR A 273 -9.56 -9.12 -15.76
C THR A 273 -9.62 -8.13 -14.60
N PHE A 274 -10.81 -7.61 -14.30
CA PHE A 274 -11.03 -6.69 -13.18
C PHE A 274 -10.72 -7.33 -11.82
N TYR A 275 -11.12 -8.58 -11.58
CA TYR A 275 -10.80 -9.27 -10.32
C TYR A 275 -9.32 -9.63 -10.20
N PHE A 276 -8.68 -10.05 -11.28
CA PHE A 276 -7.24 -10.31 -11.30
C PHE A 276 -6.44 -9.05 -10.94
N VAL A 277 -6.82 -7.92 -11.53
CA VAL A 277 -6.21 -6.61 -11.27
C VAL A 277 -6.42 -6.19 -9.82
N LYS A 278 -7.63 -6.33 -9.28
CA LYS A 278 -7.88 -6.06 -7.86
C LYS A 278 -7.03 -6.94 -6.94
N CYS A 279 -6.89 -8.24 -7.25
CA CYS A 279 -6.02 -9.11 -6.47
C CYS A 279 -4.56 -8.63 -6.44
N LEU A 280 -4.00 -8.22 -7.58
CA LEU A 280 -2.64 -7.66 -7.63
C LEU A 280 -2.50 -6.41 -6.76
N TYR A 281 -3.47 -5.52 -6.84
CA TYR A 281 -3.53 -4.31 -6.04
C TYR A 281 -3.50 -4.60 -4.54
N TYR A 282 -4.36 -5.50 -4.06
CA TYR A 282 -4.41 -5.88 -2.64
C TYR A 282 -3.17 -6.67 -2.21
N PHE A 283 -2.57 -7.41 -3.13
CA PHE A 283 -1.35 -8.17 -2.87
C PHE A 283 -0.16 -7.26 -2.52
N ASN A 284 -0.10 -6.03 -3.06
CA ASN A 284 0.89 -5.03 -2.66
C ASN A 284 0.87 -4.75 -1.15
N SER A 285 -0.31 -4.50 -0.59
CA SER A 285 -0.48 -4.21 0.85
C SER A 285 -0.18 -5.41 1.75
N LEU A 286 -0.30 -6.64 1.25
CA LEU A 286 0.13 -7.85 1.93
C LEU A 286 1.66 -8.02 1.89
N LEU A 287 2.30 -7.69 0.77
CA LEU A 287 3.75 -7.89 0.59
C LEU A 287 4.59 -6.93 1.44
N ASN A 288 4.14 -5.70 1.69
CA ASN A 288 4.87 -4.72 2.47
C ASN A 288 5.30 -5.25 3.86
N PRO A 289 4.39 -5.73 4.73
CA PRO A 289 4.78 -6.28 6.03
C PRO A 289 5.60 -7.58 5.90
N MET A 290 5.37 -8.40 4.87
CA MET A 290 6.19 -9.59 4.62
C MET A 290 7.64 -9.23 4.33
N ILE A 291 7.88 -8.20 3.51
CA ILE A 291 9.23 -7.69 3.26
C ILE A 291 9.88 -7.26 4.58
N TYR A 292 9.15 -6.61 5.49
CA TYR A 292 9.70 -6.21 6.79
C TYR A 292 10.05 -7.42 7.66
N VAL A 293 9.25 -8.49 7.65
CA VAL A 293 9.56 -9.76 8.36
C VAL A 293 10.87 -10.37 7.83
N PHE A 294 11.08 -10.39 6.52
CA PHE A 294 12.26 -11.00 5.94
C PHE A 294 13.53 -10.18 6.17
N PHE A 295 13.45 -8.87 6.06
CA PHE A 295 14.65 -8.02 5.99
C PHE A 295 15.00 -7.30 7.29
N TYR A 296 14.05 -7.11 8.22
CA TYR A 296 14.29 -6.41 9.48
C TYR A 296 14.29 -7.35 10.69
N PRO A 297 15.48 -7.70 11.22
CA PRO A 297 15.59 -8.58 12.40
C PRO A 297 14.85 -8.04 13.63
N TRP A 298 14.82 -6.72 13.81
CA TRP A 298 14.09 -6.07 14.88
C TRP A 298 12.59 -6.36 14.82
N PHE A 299 12.02 -6.36 13.63
CA PHE A 299 10.60 -6.63 13.45
C PHE A 299 10.24 -8.06 13.85
N ARG A 300 11.07 -9.06 13.45
CA ARG A 300 10.86 -10.45 13.88
C ARG A 300 10.90 -10.61 15.39
N LYS A 301 11.81 -9.88 16.09
CA LYS A 301 11.87 -9.88 17.55
C LYS A 301 10.61 -9.27 18.17
N CYS A 302 10.13 -8.13 17.64
CA CYS A 302 8.89 -7.51 18.08
C CYS A 302 7.68 -8.42 17.88
N VAL A 303 7.55 -9.06 16.72
CA VAL A 303 6.45 -9.99 16.43
C VAL A 303 6.44 -11.15 17.42
N LYS A 304 7.60 -11.77 17.71
CA LYS A 304 7.70 -12.83 18.72
C LYS A 304 7.28 -12.33 20.11
N TYR A 305 7.68 -11.11 20.48
CA TYR A 305 7.33 -10.52 21.77
C TYR A 305 5.84 -10.20 21.89
N ILE A 306 5.21 -9.74 20.79
CA ILE A 306 3.76 -9.49 20.72
C ILE A 306 2.99 -10.81 20.81
N LEU A 307 3.36 -11.80 19.99
CA LEU A 307 2.66 -13.09 19.95
C LEU A 307 2.80 -13.90 21.25
N SER A 308 3.89 -13.71 22.00
CA SER A 308 4.08 -14.31 23.33
C SER A 308 3.35 -13.57 24.45
N LEU A 309 2.54 -12.54 24.13
CA LEU A 309 1.81 -11.70 25.08
C LEU A 309 2.69 -10.98 26.12
N GLN A 310 4.01 -10.97 25.92
CA GLN A 310 4.95 -10.28 26.82
C GLN A 310 4.80 -8.75 26.75
N ILE A 311 4.14 -8.25 25.71
CA ILE A 311 3.78 -6.83 25.54
C ILE A 311 2.90 -6.32 26.68
N LEU A 312 2.12 -7.18 27.32
CA LEU A 312 1.21 -6.85 28.43
C LEU A 312 1.93 -6.66 29.78
N LYS A 313 3.23 -7.02 29.87
CA LYS A 313 4.02 -6.85 31.09
C LYS A 313 4.36 -5.38 31.32
N SER A 314 4.32 -4.93 32.58
CA SER A 314 4.74 -3.57 32.98
C SER A 314 6.17 -3.30 32.54
N GLY A 315 6.42 -2.11 31.93
CA GLY A 315 7.75 -1.74 31.41
C GLY A 315 8.11 -2.30 30.04
N SER A 316 7.23 -3.05 29.38
CA SER A 316 7.47 -3.65 28.06
C SER A 316 7.85 -2.64 26.97
N SER A 317 7.34 -1.41 27.02
CA SER A 317 7.63 -0.33 26.05
C SER A 317 9.11 0.12 26.02
N GLN A 318 9.84 -0.10 27.13
CA GLN A 318 11.27 0.22 27.26
C GLN A 318 12.18 -0.96 26.92
N HIS A 319 11.60 -2.14 26.64
CA HIS A 319 12.38 -3.34 26.39
C HIS A 319 13.35 -3.12 25.24
N THR A 320 14.61 -3.48 25.48
CA THR A 320 15.70 -3.26 24.53
C THR A 320 15.59 -4.27 23.40
N VAL A 321 14.83 -3.96 22.36
CA VAL A 321 15.05 -4.59 21.07
C VAL A 321 16.41 -4.06 20.60
N LYS A 322 17.51 -4.73 21.05
CA LYS A 322 18.87 -4.35 20.63
C LYS A 322 18.88 -4.30 19.11
N ARG A 323 19.12 -3.10 18.58
CA ARG A 323 19.56 -2.89 17.22
C ARG A 323 20.97 -3.47 17.18
N GLU A 324 21.09 -4.78 17.00
CA GLU A 324 22.38 -5.35 16.67
C GLU A 324 22.77 -4.75 15.34
N SER A 325 23.79 -3.89 15.41
CA SER A 325 24.60 -3.47 14.28
C SER A 325 24.98 -4.72 13.47
N CYS A 326 24.38 -4.87 12.28
CA CYS A 326 24.94 -5.70 11.24
C CYS A 326 25.99 -4.92 10.48
#